data_175b35752fc5242f6977bca3c30ba83d
#
_entry.id   175b35752fc5242f6977bca3c30ba83d
#
_cell.length_a   1.000
_cell.length_b   1.000
_cell.length_c   1.000
_cell.angle_alpha   90.00
_cell.angle_beta   90.00
_cell.angle_gamma   90.00
#
_symmetry.space_group_name_H-M   'P 1'
#
loop_
_entity.id
_entity.type
_entity.pdbx_description
1 polymer ?
#
loop_
_entity_poly.entity_id
_entity_poly.type
_entity_poly.pdbx_seq_one_letter_code
_entity_poly.pdbx_strand_id
1 'polypeptide(L)'
;MQMFYNTKRRIRILLIISILIVLPLIYYWPAMVILTEGSSCYTEQDTRRYEMLTDDIIKNSPRISSVYDFGYATVDGPALEVSNITFQNTNDATNIRGYLASLGFTLSYTDTTGEYWKSTDSDKTIHIGIINDPKTVIVDVIRK
;
A
#
# COMPACT_ATOMS: atom_id res chain seq x y z
N MET A 1 25.95 2.34 54.03
CA MET A 1 26.49 1.60 52.86
C MET A 1 25.40 0.90 52.02
N GLN A 2 24.34 0.34 52.59
CA GLN A 2 23.21 -0.30 51.83
C GLN A 2 22.36 0.67 50.99
N MET A 3 22.24 1.92 51.39
CA MET A 3 21.40 2.91 50.69
C MET A 3 21.94 3.27 49.28
N PHE A 4 23.24 3.38 49.11
CA PHE A 4 23.92 3.65 47.82
C PHE A 4 23.88 2.45 46.85
N TYR A 5 23.89 1.24 47.37
CA TYR A 5 23.81 0.02 46.56
C TYR A 5 22.41 -0.13 45.92
N ASN A 6 21.34 0.15 46.66
CA ASN A 6 19.99 0.12 46.16
C ASN A 6 19.71 1.18 45.07
N THR A 7 20.31 2.36 45.19
CA THR A 7 20.20 3.44 44.22
C THR A 7 20.84 3.06 42.88
N LYS A 8 22.07 2.53 42.90
CA LYS A 8 22.76 2.05 41.68
C LYS A 8 22.00 0.91 40.99
N ARG A 9 21.42 -0.02 41.75
CA ARG A 9 20.58 -1.10 41.21
C ARG A 9 19.30 -0.57 40.56
N ARG A 10 18.62 0.38 41.17
CA ARG A 10 17.43 1.04 40.62
C ARG A 10 17.73 1.79 39.32
N ILE A 11 18.82 2.52 39.25
CA ILE A 11 19.28 3.22 38.05
C ILE A 11 19.57 2.24 36.91
N ARG A 12 20.26 1.13 37.20
CA ARG A 12 20.49 0.09 36.15
C ARG A 12 19.19 -0.51 35.63
N ILE A 13 18.23 -0.81 36.51
CA ILE A 13 16.93 -1.34 36.11
C ILE A 13 16.17 -0.32 35.24
N LEU A 14 16.18 0.96 35.63
CA LEU A 14 15.55 2.02 34.85
C LEU A 14 16.21 2.20 33.47
N LEU A 15 17.53 2.09 33.37
CA LEU A 15 18.26 2.13 32.11
C LEU A 15 17.88 0.93 31.19
N ILE A 16 17.79 -0.26 31.76
CA ILE A 16 17.38 -1.47 30.99
C ILE A 16 15.96 -1.32 30.48
N ILE A 17 15.03 -0.85 31.32
CA ILE A 17 13.64 -0.61 30.94
C ILE A 17 13.57 0.47 29.85
N SER A 18 14.32 1.55 29.98
CA SER A 18 14.40 2.62 28.98
C SER A 18 14.89 2.10 27.63
N ILE A 19 15.93 1.28 27.61
CA ILE A 19 16.45 0.65 26.39
C ILE A 19 15.41 -0.27 25.77
N LEU A 20 14.71 -1.08 26.56
CA LEU A 20 13.66 -2.00 26.10
C LEU A 20 12.46 -1.28 25.47
N ILE A 21 12.20 -0.03 25.88
CA ILE A 21 11.12 0.79 25.30
C ILE A 21 11.63 1.58 24.08
N VAL A 22 12.79 2.19 24.17
CA VAL A 22 13.31 3.11 23.14
C VAL A 22 13.74 2.36 21.88
N LEU A 23 14.35 1.18 22.00
CA LEU A 23 14.79 0.41 20.83
C LEU A 23 13.61 -0.01 19.91
N PRO A 24 12.48 -0.55 20.42
CA PRO A 24 11.32 -0.82 19.58
C PRO A 24 10.74 0.46 18.96
N LEU A 25 10.66 1.56 19.70
CA LEU A 25 10.17 2.83 19.18
C LEU A 25 11.01 3.33 18.00
N ILE A 26 12.34 3.28 18.11
CA ILE A 26 13.24 3.65 17.00
C ILE A 26 13.07 2.71 15.81
N TYR A 27 12.94 1.40 16.07
CA TYR A 27 12.78 0.40 15.01
C TYR A 27 11.48 0.56 14.24
N TYR A 28 10.36 0.78 14.95
CA TYR A 28 9.03 0.91 14.36
C TYR A 28 8.68 2.33 13.89
N TRP A 29 9.48 3.35 14.29
CA TRP A 29 9.23 4.75 13.93
C TRP A 29 9.02 4.97 12.43
N PRO A 30 9.85 4.44 11.51
CA PRO A 30 9.65 4.65 10.08
C PRO A 30 8.38 3.99 9.56
N ALA A 31 7.95 2.87 10.13
CA ALA A 31 6.69 2.23 9.78
C ALA A 31 5.48 3.07 10.23
N MET A 32 5.55 3.65 11.43
CA MET A 32 4.50 4.56 11.93
C MET A 32 4.36 5.80 11.06
N VAL A 33 5.47 6.38 10.58
CA VAL A 33 5.45 7.53 9.67
C VAL A 33 4.74 7.15 8.36
N ILE A 34 5.07 6.01 7.75
CA ILE A 34 4.44 5.53 6.52
C ILE A 34 2.92 5.39 6.70
N LEU A 35 2.46 4.82 7.83
CA LEU A 35 1.03 4.63 8.10
C LEU A 35 0.26 5.94 8.38
N THR A 36 0.96 7.02 8.73
CA THR A 36 0.36 8.35 8.94
C THR A 36 0.36 9.21 7.67
N GLU A 37 1.06 8.79 6.61
CA GLU A 37 1.00 9.46 5.30
C GLU A 37 -0.37 9.21 4.67
N GLY A 38 -1.13 10.27 4.39
CA GLY A 38 -2.45 10.16 3.75
C GLY A 38 -2.37 9.76 2.26
N SER A 39 -1.22 9.96 1.61
CA SER A 39 -0.93 9.50 0.24
C SER A 39 0.56 9.38 0.03
N SER A 40 0.98 8.41 -0.77
CA SER A 40 2.39 8.25 -1.14
C SER A 40 2.56 7.58 -2.51
N CYS A 41 3.58 8.04 -3.26
CA CYS A 41 4.03 7.40 -4.50
C CYS A 41 5.39 6.76 -4.23
N TYR A 42 5.60 5.54 -4.74
CA TYR A 42 6.80 4.75 -4.48
C TYR A 42 7.07 3.76 -5.62
N THR A 43 8.22 3.13 -5.56
CA THR A 43 8.62 2.06 -6.50
C THR A 43 8.91 0.77 -5.71
N GLU A 44 9.15 -0.34 -6.41
CA GLU A 44 9.54 -1.61 -5.77
C GLU A 44 10.86 -1.52 -4.98
N GLN A 45 11.73 -0.55 -5.30
CA GLN A 45 12.99 -0.31 -4.59
C GLN A 45 12.74 0.23 -3.18
N ASP A 46 11.64 0.95 -2.94
CA ASP A 46 11.19 1.28 -1.58
C ASP A 46 10.45 0.07 -0.99
N THR A 47 11.22 -0.96 -0.67
CA THR A 47 10.71 -2.25 -0.20
C THR A 47 9.74 -2.10 0.97
N ARG A 48 9.98 -1.14 1.87
CA ARG A 48 9.12 -0.96 3.04
C ARG A 48 7.74 -0.44 2.66
N ARG A 49 7.63 0.62 1.84
CA ARG A 49 6.34 1.11 1.34
C ARG A 49 5.66 0.08 0.45
N TYR A 50 6.42 -0.55 -0.44
CA TYR A 50 5.90 -1.59 -1.31
C TYR A 50 5.25 -2.73 -0.53
N GLU A 51 5.91 -3.27 0.51
CA GLU A 51 5.35 -4.36 1.32
C GLU A 51 4.17 -3.94 2.18
N MET A 52 4.18 -2.71 2.72
CA MET A 52 3.15 -2.26 3.65
C MET A 52 1.90 -1.69 2.96
N LEU A 53 2.04 -1.03 1.81
CA LEU A 53 0.98 -0.23 1.20
C LEU A 53 0.43 -0.83 -0.10
N THR A 54 1.16 -1.77 -0.73
CA THR A 54 0.70 -2.36 -1.99
C THR A 54 -0.21 -3.54 -1.73
N ASP A 55 -1.41 -3.51 -2.30
CA ASP A 55 -2.36 -4.63 -2.23
C ASP A 55 -1.83 -5.86 -3.00
N ASP A 56 -2.14 -7.06 -2.52
CA ASP A 56 -1.67 -8.32 -3.13
C ASP A 56 -2.14 -8.50 -4.58
N ILE A 57 -3.31 -7.97 -4.93
CA ILE A 57 -3.80 -7.97 -6.33
C ILE A 57 -2.84 -7.17 -7.21
N ILE A 58 -2.35 -6.01 -6.72
CA ILE A 58 -1.38 -5.18 -7.44
C ILE A 58 0.00 -5.85 -7.48
N LYS A 59 0.47 -6.41 -6.35
CA LYS A 59 1.77 -7.11 -6.28
C LYS A 59 1.87 -8.23 -7.32
N ASN A 60 0.80 -8.99 -7.49
CA ASN A 60 0.75 -10.15 -8.39
C ASN A 60 0.23 -9.82 -9.80
N SER A 61 -0.11 -8.57 -10.08
CA SER A 61 -0.62 -8.17 -11.41
C SER A 61 0.47 -8.28 -12.49
N PRO A 62 0.10 -8.64 -13.72
CA PRO A 62 1.05 -8.65 -14.83
C PRO A 62 1.60 -7.25 -15.09
N ARG A 63 2.91 -7.15 -15.33
CA ARG A 63 3.57 -5.90 -15.70
C ARG A 63 3.40 -5.67 -17.20
N ILE A 64 2.47 -4.78 -17.58
CA ILE A 64 2.12 -4.48 -18.98
C ILE A 64 3.00 -3.38 -19.60
N SER A 65 3.87 -2.75 -18.80
CA SER A 65 4.89 -1.80 -19.24
C SER A 65 6.15 -1.98 -18.40
N SER A 66 7.30 -1.59 -18.95
CA SER A 66 8.57 -1.52 -18.20
C SER A 66 8.68 -0.26 -17.34
N VAL A 67 7.82 0.74 -17.56
CA VAL A 67 7.79 2.00 -16.81
C VAL A 67 6.50 2.05 -16.01
N TYR A 68 6.62 1.87 -14.70
CA TYR A 68 5.49 1.89 -13.78
C TYR A 68 5.91 2.38 -12.40
N ASP A 69 4.96 2.87 -11.66
CA ASP A 69 5.06 3.26 -10.26
C ASP A 69 3.83 2.83 -9.47
N PHE A 70 3.94 2.89 -8.15
CA PHE A 70 2.87 2.53 -7.23
C PHE A 70 2.41 3.76 -6.47
N GLY A 71 1.14 3.74 -6.10
CA GLY A 71 0.55 4.75 -5.25
C GLY A 71 -0.31 4.14 -4.15
N TYR A 72 -0.42 4.88 -3.07
CA TYR A 72 -1.33 4.61 -1.98
C TYR A 72 -2.00 5.90 -1.55
N ALA A 73 -3.28 5.84 -1.28
CA ALA A 73 -4.03 6.96 -0.73
C ALA A 73 -5.13 6.49 0.22
N THR A 74 -5.37 7.28 1.26
CA THR A 74 -6.55 7.16 2.12
C THR A 74 -7.50 8.32 1.84
N VAL A 75 -8.80 8.01 1.77
CA VAL A 75 -9.84 9.02 1.59
C VAL A 75 -10.64 9.12 2.89
N ASP A 76 -10.46 10.25 3.57
CA ASP A 76 -11.21 10.57 4.78
C ASP A 76 -12.72 10.69 4.50
N GLY A 77 -13.53 10.41 5.51
CA GLY A 77 -14.99 10.40 5.39
C GLY A 77 -15.54 9.02 5.04
N PRO A 78 -15.39 8.48 3.81
CA PRO A 78 -15.82 7.11 3.51
C PRO A 78 -14.88 6.03 4.04
N ALA A 79 -13.74 6.39 4.64
CA ALA A 79 -12.70 5.47 5.13
C ALA A 79 -12.25 4.48 4.05
N LEU A 80 -11.94 5.00 2.85
CA LEU A 80 -11.45 4.19 1.73
C LEU A 80 -9.93 4.19 1.71
N GLU A 81 -9.37 3.01 1.43
CA GLU A 81 -7.96 2.85 1.09
C GLU A 81 -7.84 2.50 -0.39
N VAL A 82 -6.96 3.17 -1.08
CA VAL A 82 -6.67 2.94 -2.50
C VAL A 82 -5.20 2.59 -2.66
N SER A 83 -4.93 1.38 -3.15
CA SER A 83 -3.62 0.98 -3.61
C SER A 83 -3.64 0.91 -5.13
N ASN A 84 -2.66 1.51 -5.81
CA ASN A 84 -2.66 1.53 -7.26
C ASN A 84 -1.30 1.22 -7.88
N ILE A 85 -1.35 0.86 -9.17
CA ILE A 85 -0.19 0.81 -10.06
C ILE A 85 -0.51 1.62 -11.32
N THR A 86 0.42 2.47 -11.72
CA THR A 86 0.34 3.28 -12.93
C THR A 86 1.36 2.80 -13.94
N PHE A 87 0.90 2.30 -15.09
CA PHE A 87 1.73 1.89 -16.21
C PHE A 87 1.79 3.00 -17.24
N GLN A 88 2.98 3.45 -17.58
CA GLN A 88 3.23 4.45 -18.60
C GLN A 88 3.53 3.80 -19.96
N ASN A 89 3.39 4.57 -21.03
CA ASN A 89 3.69 4.17 -22.41
C ASN A 89 2.82 3.01 -22.94
N THR A 90 1.68 2.72 -22.33
CA THR A 90 0.72 1.72 -22.77
C THR A 90 -0.71 2.18 -22.53
N ASN A 91 -1.63 1.76 -23.39
CA ASN A 91 -3.08 1.91 -23.21
C ASN A 91 -3.82 0.57 -23.39
N ASP A 92 -3.07 -0.55 -23.42
CA ASP A 92 -3.62 -1.89 -23.53
C ASP A 92 -3.70 -2.55 -22.14
N ALA A 93 -4.90 -2.68 -21.61
CA ALA A 93 -5.18 -3.33 -20.34
C ALA A 93 -5.67 -4.80 -20.48
N THR A 94 -5.53 -5.42 -21.66
CA THR A 94 -6.07 -6.77 -21.94
C THR A 94 -5.53 -7.81 -20.94
N ASN A 95 -4.25 -7.80 -20.65
CA ASN A 95 -3.65 -8.75 -19.69
C ASN A 95 -4.15 -8.51 -18.25
N ILE A 96 -4.39 -7.25 -17.87
CA ILE A 96 -4.96 -6.91 -16.55
C ILE A 96 -6.38 -7.45 -16.44
N ARG A 97 -7.22 -7.25 -17.47
CA ARG A 97 -8.60 -7.79 -17.50
C ARG A 97 -8.62 -9.32 -17.39
N GLY A 98 -7.73 -10.00 -18.13
CA GLY A 98 -7.58 -11.46 -18.04
C GLY A 98 -7.16 -11.92 -16.65
N TYR A 99 -6.22 -11.22 -16.03
CA TYR A 99 -5.78 -11.49 -14.66
C TYR A 99 -6.93 -11.30 -13.66
N LEU A 100 -7.68 -10.20 -13.71
CA LEU A 100 -8.82 -9.96 -12.83
C LEU A 100 -9.91 -11.03 -13.00
N ALA A 101 -10.22 -11.41 -14.24
CA ALA A 101 -11.16 -12.49 -14.53
C ALA A 101 -10.71 -13.83 -13.91
N SER A 102 -9.40 -14.14 -13.94
CA SER A 102 -8.84 -15.34 -13.30
C SER A 102 -8.95 -15.33 -11.77
N LEU A 103 -9.05 -14.15 -11.15
CA LEU A 103 -9.29 -13.97 -9.72
C LEU A 103 -10.80 -13.96 -9.36
N GLY A 104 -11.69 -14.15 -10.32
CA GLY A 104 -13.14 -14.15 -10.10
C GLY A 104 -13.77 -12.76 -10.07
N PHE A 105 -13.06 -11.72 -10.53
CA PHE A 105 -13.64 -10.40 -10.74
C PHE A 105 -14.37 -10.35 -12.09
N THR A 106 -15.51 -9.67 -12.13
CA THR A 106 -16.31 -9.43 -13.32
C THR A 106 -16.52 -7.94 -13.52
N LEU A 107 -16.65 -7.51 -14.77
CA LEU A 107 -16.96 -6.12 -15.10
C LEU A 107 -18.36 -5.78 -14.55
N SER A 108 -18.43 -4.83 -13.64
CA SER A 108 -19.67 -4.37 -13.01
C SER A 108 -20.30 -3.24 -13.82
N TYR A 109 -19.54 -2.24 -14.16
CA TYR A 109 -19.96 -1.11 -15.01
C TYR A 109 -18.73 -0.37 -15.57
N THR A 110 -18.99 0.50 -16.54
CA THR A 110 -18.01 1.41 -17.14
C THR A 110 -18.59 2.83 -17.13
N ASP A 111 -17.75 3.79 -16.83
CA ASP A 111 -18.10 5.21 -16.91
C ASP A 111 -17.01 6.03 -17.63
N THR A 112 -17.04 7.36 -17.50
CA THR A 112 -16.06 8.26 -18.15
C THR A 112 -14.66 8.16 -17.55
N THR A 113 -14.50 7.58 -16.37
CA THR A 113 -13.22 7.41 -15.67
C THR A 113 -12.57 6.06 -15.97
N GLY A 114 -13.36 5.05 -16.31
CA GLY A 114 -12.86 3.71 -16.64
C GLY A 114 -13.84 2.58 -16.35
N GLU A 115 -13.27 1.41 -16.11
CA GLU A 115 -13.98 0.17 -15.85
C GLU A 115 -13.95 -0.17 -14.36
N TYR A 116 -15.09 -0.60 -13.82
CA TYR A 116 -15.20 -1.04 -12.43
C TYR A 116 -15.50 -2.53 -12.36
N TRP A 117 -14.61 -3.26 -11.71
CA TRP A 117 -14.65 -4.70 -11.58
C TRP A 117 -14.93 -5.10 -10.13
N LYS A 118 -15.80 -6.08 -9.93
CA LYS A 118 -16.20 -6.60 -8.61
C LYS A 118 -16.20 -8.12 -8.58
N SER A 119 -16.02 -8.68 -7.40
CA SER A 119 -16.18 -10.10 -7.12
C SER A 119 -17.19 -10.29 -5.99
N THR A 120 -17.91 -11.41 -5.99
CA THR A 120 -18.79 -11.81 -4.86
C THR A 120 -17.99 -12.26 -3.64
N ASP A 121 -16.75 -12.69 -3.85
CA ASP A 121 -15.89 -13.28 -2.83
C ASP A 121 -14.90 -12.25 -2.22
N SER A 122 -15.02 -10.98 -2.62
CA SER A 122 -14.15 -9.90 -2.17
C SER A 122 -14.94 -8.61 -1.94
N ASP A 123 -14.60 -7.88 -0.89
CA ASP A 123 -15.09 -6.54 -0.58
C ASP A 123 -14.39 -5.44 -1.39
N LYS A 124 -13.35 -5.83 -2.16
CA LYS A 124 -12.56 -4.92 -2.99
C LYS A 124 -13.30 -4.58 -4.29
N THR A 125 -13.15 -3.33 -4.71
CA THR A 125 -13.53 -2.88 -6.05
C THR A 125 -12.26 -2.53 -6.81
N ILE A 126 -12.12 -3.03 -8.05
CA ILE A 126 -10.99 -2.70 -8.91
C ILE A 126 -11.47 -1.70 -9.95
N HIS A 127 -10.71 -0.63 -10.11
CA HIS A 127 -10.93 0.36 -11.17
C HIS A 127 -9.77 0.30 -12.16
N ILE A 128 -10.06 0.29 -13.46
CA ILE A 128 -9.09 0.37 -14.55
C ILE A 128 -9.35 1.65 -15.33
N GLY A 129 -8.47 2.64 -15.16
CA GLY A 129 -8.46 3.87 -15.94
C GLY A 129 -7.52 3.76 -17.13
N ILE A 130 -7.94 4.22 -18.31
CA ILE A 130 -7.13 4.22 -19.53
C ILE A 130 -7.05 5.64 -20.07
N ILE A 131 -5.85 6.16 -20.20
CA ILE A 131 -5.55 7.47 -20.78
C ILE A 131 -4.83 7.23 -22.10
N ASN A 132 -5.26 7.93 -23.17
CA ASN A 132 -4.68 7.76 -24.49
C ASN A 132 -3.54 8.75 -24.80
N ASP A 133 -3.52 9.89 -24.12
CA ASP A 133 -2.48 10.90 -24.30
C ASP A 133 -2.19 11.62 -22.97
N PRO A 134 -1.03 11.36 -22.35
CA PRO A 134 -0.05 10.31 -22.68
C PRO A 134 -0.64 8.90 -22.43
N LYS A 135 -0.21 7.90 -23.20
CA LYS A 135 -0.69 6.51 -23.02
C LYS A 135 -0.36 5.99 -21.62
N THR A 136 -1.41 5.75 -20.84
CA THR A 136 -1.27 5.35 -19.43
C THR A 136 -2.43 4.41 -19.06
N VAL A 137 -2.12 3.36 -18.31
CA VAL A 137 -3.11 2.49 -17.67
C VAL A 137 -2.93 2.60 -16.14
N ILE A 138 -4.01 2.89 -15.45
CA ILE A 138 -4.04 2.98 -13.98
C ILE A 138 -4.93 1.85 -13.48
N VAL A 139 -4.45 1.10 -12.50
CA VAL A 139 -5.22 0.04 -11.85
C VAL A 139 -5.30 0.35 -10.36
N ASP A 140 -6.48 0.68 -9.89
CA ASP A 140 -6.75 1.00 -8.50
C ASP A 140 -7.45 -0.18 -7.82
N VAL A 141 -6.98 -0.57 -6.65
CA VAL A 141 -7.66 -1.48 -5.72
C VAL A 141 -8.23 -0.65 -4.58
N ILE A 142 -9.54 -0.57 -4.53
CA ILE A 142 -10.30 0.23 -3.56
C ILE A 142 -10.86 -0.72 -2.50
N ARG A 143 -10.57 -0.44 -1.24
CA ARG A 143 -11.02 -1.18 -0.06
C ARG A 143 -11.73 -0.23 0.91
N LYS A 144 -12.80 -0.72 1.54
CA LYS A 144 -13.52 -0.03 2.63
C LYS A 144 -13.06 -0.56 3.98
#